data_2c9e47db238bff74bcd170038bf2cd10
#
_entry.id   2c9e47db238bff74bcd170038bf2cd10
#
_cell.length_a   1.000
_cell.length_b   1.000
_cell.length_c   1.000
_cell.angle_alpha   90.00
_cell.angle_beta   90.00
_cell.angle_gamma   90.00
#
_symmetry.space_group_name_H-M   'P 1'
#
loop_
_entity.id
_entity.type
_entity.pdbx_description
1 polymer ?
#
loop_
_entity_poly.entity_id
_entity_poly.type
_entity_poly.pdbx_seq_one_letter_code
_entity_poly.pdbx_strand_id
1 'polypeptide(L)'
;CRILVATDVAARGLDVDDVALVVNADLPRDDEVYVHRIGRTGRAGSSGKAYSFYTPKQRFKLERLADERQQELEFLDVSSFKAKGDYPQADWVSIEVSGGKRDKVRPGDLLGALTAKGGLDGSDVGKIRIVPNASFVAVKADLARKALNMLNEGNIKGRKFRARKLK
;
A
#
# COMPACT_ATOMS: atom_id res chain seq x y z
N CYS A 1 -1.98 2.91 -1.05
CA CYS A 1 -1.67 2.20 0.19
C CYS A 1 -0.80 3.09 1.07
N ARG A 2 -1.19 3.34 2.30
CA ARG A 2 -0.40 4.17 3.25
C ARG A 2 0.57 3.33 4.09
N ILE A 3 0.25 2.06 4.29
CA ILE A 3 1.07 1.11 5.02
C ILE A 3 1.15 -0.17 4.21
N LEU A 4 2.36 -0.63 3.94
CA LEU A 4 2.64 -1.90 3.29
C LEU A 4 3.28 -2.85 4.31
N VAL A 5 2.68 -4.01 4.54
CA VAL A 5 3.27 -5.09 5.32
C VAL A 5 3.75 -6.16 4.34
N ALA A 6 5.03 -6.46 4.36
CA ALA A 6 5.64 -7.39 3.42
C ALA A 6 6.73 -8.24 4.07
N THR A 7 6.95 -9.43 3.54
CA THR A 7 8.15 -10.24 3.82
C THR A 7 9.26 -9.88 2.83
N ASP A 8 10.49 -10.27 3.09
CA ASP A 8 11.63 -10.02 2.18
C ASP A 8 11.39 -10.58 0.77
N VAL A 9 10.75 -11.76 0.68
CA VAL A 9 10.43 -12.39 -0.61
C VAL A 9 9.41 -11.55 -1.38
N ALA A 10 8.37 -11.08 -0.71
CA ALA A 10 7.35 -10.24 -1.34
C ALA A 10 7.91 -8.85 -1.72
N ALA A 11 8.81 -8.30 -0.91
CA ALA A 11 9.42 -7.00 -1.14
C ALA A 11 10.40 -6.98 -2.33
N ARG A 12 11.06 -8.10 -2.65
CA ARG A 12 12.05 -8.19 -3.75
C ARG A 12 11.49 -7.94 -5.15
N GLY A 13 10.19 -8.05 -5.35
CA GLY A 13 9.53 -7.79 -6.63
C GLY A 13 8.73 -6.51 -6.68
N LEU A 14 8.73 -5.74 -5.60
CA LEU A 14 8.00 -4.49 -5.51
C LEU A 14 8.95 -3.32 -5.78
N ASP A 15 8.62 -2.56 -6.82
CA ASP A 15 9.25 -1.27 -7.10
C ASP A 15 8.62 -0.21 -6.17
N VAL A 16 9.00 -0.30 -4.90
CA VAL A 16 8.56 0.63 -3.84
C VAL A 16 9.81 1.25 -3.23
N ASP A 17 10.13 2.41 -3.71
CA ASP A 17 11.20 3.25 -3.19
C ASP A 17 10.63 4.53 -2.59
N ASP A 18 11.48 5.26 -1.89
CA ASP A 18 11.17 6.57 -1.31
C ASP A 18 10.00 6.55 -0.30
N VAL A 19 9.96 5.49 0.52
CA VAL A 19 9.01 5.45 1.63
C VAL A 19 9.48 6.35 2.78
N ALA A 20 8.55 7.09 3.39
CA ALA A 20 8.85 8.01 4.49
C ALA A 20 9.39 7.29 5.73
N LEU A 21 9.00 6.03 5.94
CA LEU A 21 9.33 5.26 7.13
C LEU A 21 9.43 3.76 6.80
N VAL A 22 10.50 3.12 7.26
CA VAL A 22 10.65 1.66 7.30
C VAL A 22 10.55 1.18 8.75
N VAL A 23 9.76 0.14 8.99
CA VAL A 23 9.68 -0.51 10.30
C VAL A 23 10.04 -1.98 10.16
N ASN A 24 11.15 -2.38 10.76
CA ASN A 24 11.53 -3.79 10.88
C ASN A 24 10.86 -4.37 12.13
N ALA A 25 9.82 -5.18 11.94
CA ALA A 25 9.15 -5.89 13.03
C ALA A 25 10.06 -6.96 13.67
N ASP A 26 11.02 -7.45 12.89
CA ASP A 26 12.10 -8.35 13.31
C ASP A 26 13.40 -8.01 12.59
N LEU A 27 14.53 -8.26 13.23
CA LEU A 27 15.82 -8.11 12.59
C LEU A 27 16.15 -9.35 11.74
N PRO A 28 16.50 -9.17 10.47
CA PRO A 28 16.93 -10.28 9.63
C PRO A 28 18.26 -10.86 10.15
N ARG A 29 18.53 -12.11 9.82
CA ARG A 29 19.82 -12.74 10.15
C ARG A 29 20.96 -12.15 9.33
N ASP A 30 20.68 -11.87 8.07
CA ASP A 30 21.63 -11.33 7.10
C ASP A 30 21.66 -9.80 7.17
N ASP A 31 22.87 -9.24 7.23
CA ASP A 31 23.12 -7.81 7.32
C ASP A 31 22.77 -7.09 6.01
N GLU A 32 23.02 -7.73 4.87
CA GLU A 32 22.66 -7.17 3.56
C GLU A 32 21.14 -7.00 3.45
N VAL A 33 20.37 -7.98 3.96
CA VAL A 33 18.89 -7.89 3.97
C VAL A 33 18.44 -6.71 4.83
N TYR A 34 19.06 -6.50 6.00
CA TYR A 34 18.77 -5.34 6.83
C TYR A 34 18.98 -4.03 6.07
N VAL A 35 20.11 -3.93 5.41
CA VAL A 35 20.48 -2.75 4.62
C VAL A 35 19.52 -2.51 3.47
N HIS A 36 19.15 -3.56 2.75
CA HIS A 36 18.18 -3.47 1.66
C HIS A 36 16.79 -3.03 2.15
N ARG A 37 16.39 -3.46 3.36
CA ARG A 37 15.12 -3.01 3.96
C ARG A 37 15.15 -1.52 4.28
N ILE A 38 16.16 -1.05 5.03
CA ILE A 38 16.26 0.37 5.41
C ILE A 38 16.53 1.26 4.20
N GLY A 39 17.21 0.75 3.17
CA GLY A 39 17.47 1.46 1.92
C GLY A 39 16.24 1.71 1.04
N ARG A 40 15.02 1.39 1.50
CA ARG A 40 13.78 1.82 0.86
C ARG A 40 13.37 3.24 1.23
N THR A 41 14.02 3.83 2.23
CA THR A 41 13.81 5.22 2.65
C THR A 41 15.11 6.03 2.53
N GLY A 42 15.02 7.36 2.53
CA GLY A 42 16.19 8.24 2.50
C GLY A 42 16.97 8.21 1.19
N ARG A 43 16.35 8.02 0.04
CA ARG A 43 17.00 8.05 -1.27
C ARG A 43 17.06 9.46 -1.87
N ALA A 44 17.95 9.63 -2.86
CA ALA A 44 18.09 10.86 -3.65
C ALA A 44 18.29 12.15 -2.82
N GLY A 45 18.97 12.06 -1.66
CA GLY A 45 19.23 13.22 -0.79
C GLY A 45 18.07 13.58 0.14
N SER A 46 16.99 12.80 0.16
CA SER A 46 15.92 12.95 1.13
C SER A 46 16.27 12.26 2.47
N SER A 47 15.80 12.84 3.59
CA SER A 47 15.92 12.20 4.90
C SER A 47 14.86 11.12 5.06
N GLY A 48 15.26 9.91 5.46
CA GLY A 48 14.36 8.81 5.76
C GLY A 48 14.50 8.34 7.21
N LYS A 49 13.47 7.69 7.73
CA LYS A 49 13.50 7.10 9.07
C LYS A 49 13.33 5.58 8.99
N ALA A 50 14.15 4.86 9.77
CA ALA A 50 14.00 3.41 9.94
C ALA A 50 13.94 3.08 11.44
N TYR A 51 12.89 2.36 11.84
CA TYR A 51 12.79 1.79 13.17
C TYR A 51 12.96 0.28 13.11
N SER A 52 13.62 -0.28 14.11
CA SER A 52 13.82 -1.73 14.20
C SER A 52 13.52 -2.21 15.60
N PHE A 53 12.60 -3.14 15.73
CA PHE A 53 12.44 -3.86 16.99
C PHE A 53 13.58 -4.87 17.14
N TYR A 54 14.14 -4.94 18.34
CA TYR A 54 15.26 -5.82 18.65
C TYR A 54 15.14 -6.40 20.06
N THR A 55 15.73 -7.56 20.24
CA THR A 55 15.92 -8.14 21.58
C THR A 55 17.27 -7.69 22.17
N PRO A 56 17.46 -7.72 23.51
CA PRO A 56 18.74 -7.37 24.11
C PRO A 56 19.95 -8.09 23.49
N LYS A 57 19.79 -9.35 23.08
CA LYS A 57 20.83 -10.14 22.42
C LYS A 57 21.23 -9.61 21.03
N GLN A 58 20.34 -8.88 20.39
CA GLN A 58 20.53 -8.34 19.02
C GLN A 58 21.11 -6.92 19.02
N ARG A 59 21.21 -6.29 20.19
CA ARG A 59 21.70 -4.91 20.32
C ARG A 59 23.09 -4.74 19.70
N PHE A 60 24.03 -5.63 20.04
CA PHE A 60 25.38 -5.60 19.50
C PHE A 60 25.43 -5.63 17.96
N LYS A 61 24.52 -6.37 17.34
CA LYS A 61 24.42 -6.41 15.88
C LYS A 61 24.07 -5.03 15.29
N LEU A 62 23.14 -4.32 15.91
CA LEU A 62 22.73 -2.99 15.45
C LEU A 62 23.86 -1.96 15.65
N GLU A 63 24.53 -1.99 16.81
CA GLU A 63 25.66 -1.11 17.10
C GLU A 63 26.78 -1.32 16.08
N ARG A 64 27.18 -2.57 15.80
CA ARG A 64 28.18 -2.89 14.78
C ARG A 64 27.77 -2.39 13.39
N LEU A 65 26.53 -2.62 12.96
CA LEU A 65 26.04 -2.17 11.66
C LEU A 65 26.03 -0.65 11.52
N ALA A 66 25.75 0.05 12.60
CA ALA A 66 25.76 1.51 12.63
C ALA A 66 27.19 2.05 12.54
N ASP A 67 28.13 1.48 13.30
CA ASP A 67 29.55 1.85 13.27
C ASP A 67 30.15 1.63 11.87
N GLU A 68 29.91 0.48 11.25
CA GLU A 68 30.38 0.16 9.90
C GLU A 68 29.86 1.16 8.84
N ARG A 69 28.71 1.78 9.10
CA ARG A 69 28.07 2.71 8.16
C ARG A 69 28.16 4.16 8.58
N GLN A 70 28.81 4.44 9.69
CA GLN A 70 28.92 5.78 10.26
C GLN A 70 27.52 6.43 10.46
N GLN A 71 26.56 5.63 10.91
CA GLN A 71 25.19 6.05 11.18
C GLN A 71 24.96 6.17 12.69
N GLU A 72 24.27 7.21 13.08
CA GLU A 72 23.84 7.36 14.47
C GLU A 72 22.63 6.47 14.77
N LEU A 73 22.67 5.78 15.93
CA LEU A 73 21.56 5.00 16.46
C LEU A 73 20.99 5.67 17.69
N GLU A 74 19.67 5.81 17.69
CA GLU A 74 18.91 6.19 18.88
C GLU A 74 18.16 4.97 19.42
N PHE A 75 18.41 4.63 20.69
CA PHE A 75 17.67 3.55 21.36
C PHE A 75 16.48 4.12 22.11
N LEU A 76 15.28 3.72 21.68
CA LEU A 76 14.04 4.19 22.25
C LEU A 76 13.39 3.11 23.12
N ASP A 77 12.81 3.51 24.24
CA ASP A 77 11.98 2.62 25.06
C ASP A 77 10.57 2.55 24.45
N VAL A 78 10.11 1.34 24.15
CA VAL A 78 8.76 1.11 23.61
C VAL A 78 7.67 1.66 24.53
N SER A 79 7.90 1.68 25.84
CA SER A 79 6.95 2.24 26.82
C SER A 79 6.74 3.75 26.66
N SER A 80 7.68 4.45 26.01
CA SER A 80 7.55 5.89 25.72
C SER A 80 6.52 6.19 24.61
N PHE A 81 6.17 5.20 23.80
CA PHE A 81 5.20 5.35 22.74
C PHE A 81 3.79 5.12 23.25
N LYS A 82 2.98 6.18 23.30
CA LYS A 82 1.55 6.06 23.59
C LYS A 82 0.80 5.89 22.27
N ALA A 83 0.08 4.77 22.14
CA ALA A 83 -0.86 4.61 21.03
C ALA A 83 -1.96 5.68 21.16
N LYS A 84 -1.93 6.68 20.27
CA LYS A 84 -3.08 7.57 20.07
C LYS A 84 -4.02 6.81 19.13
N GLY A 85 -5.29 6.65 19.51
CA GLY A 85 -6.26 5.78 18.80
C GLY A 85 -6.60 6.14 17.35
N ASP A 86 -5.96 7.16 16.79
CA ASP A 86 -6.14 7.56 15.38
C ASP A 86 -5.22 6.76 14.48
N TYR A 87 -5.73 5.65 13.96
CA TYR A 87 -5.04 4.91 12.93
C TYR A 87 -5.20 5.63 11.57
N PRO A 88 -4.12 5.71 10.75
CA PRO A 88 -4.21 6.32 9.44
C PRO A 88 -5.22 5.56 8.57
N GLN A 89 -6.28 6.23 8.19
CA GLN A 89 -7.26 5.70 7.25
C GLN A 89 -6.72 5.84 5.82
N ALA A 90 -6.99 4.84 4.97
CA ALA A 90 -6.63 4.94 3.57
C ALA A 90 -7.55 5.95 2.86
N ASP A 91 -6.96 6.91 2.14
CA ASP A 91 -7.72 7.90 1.33
C ASP A 91 -8.41 7.23 0.14
N TRP A 92 -7.88 6.08 -0.30
CA TRP A 92 -8.36 5.31 -1.43
C TRP A 92 -8.71 3.89 -1.01
N VAL A 93 -9.73 3.31 -1.62
CA VAL A 93 -10.10 1.91 -1.46
C VAL A 93 -10.17 1.24 -2.82
N SER A 94 -9.88 -0.06 -2.85
CA SER A 94 -9.99 -0.85 -4.08
C SER A 94 -11.33 -1.57 -4.13
N ILE A 95 -11.99 -1.48 -5.28
CA ILE A 95 -13.20 -2.25 -5.61
C ILE A 95 -12.82 -3.28 -6.65
N GLU A 96 -13.17 -4.54 -6.40
CA GLU A 96 -13.10 -5.63 -7.36
C GLU A 96 -14.42 -5.77 -8.08
N VAL A 97 -14.35 -5.94 -9.40
CA VAL A 97 -15.48 -6.22 -10.28
C VAL A 97 -15.27 -7.59 -10.92
N SER A 98 -16.29 -8.45 -10.93
CA SER A 98 -16.24 -9.83 -11.46
C SER A 98 -16.18 -9.93 -12.99
N GLY A 99 -15.82 -8.85 -13.68
CA GLY A 99 -15.62 -8.78 -15.13
C GLY A 99 -14.18 -8.38 -15.47
N GLY A 100 -13.57 -9.08 -16.45
CA GLY A 100 -12.19 -8.88 -16.84
C GLY A 100 -11.95 -8.83 -18.35
N LYS A 101 -10.69 -9.11 -18.76
CA LYS A 101 -10.31 -9.14 -20.19
C LYS A 101 -11.15 -10.13 -21.00
N ARG A 102 -11.49 -11.30 -20.41
CA ARG A 102 -12.35 -12.31 -21.06
C ARG A 102 -13.75 -11.82 -21.33
N ASP A 103 -14.24 -10.92 -20.50
CA ASP A 103 -15.53 -10.24 -20.67
C ASP A 103 -15.44 -9.00 -21.58
N LYS A 104 -14.25 -8.74 -22.15
CA LYS A 104 -13.93 -7.57 -22.97
C LYS A 104 -14.11 -6.25 -22.23
N VAL A 105 -13.96 -6.26 -20.88
CA VAL A 105 -13.97 -5.05 -20.06
C VAL A 105 -12.66 -4.28 -20.27
N ARG A 106 -12.77 -2.96 -20.43
CA ARG A 106 -11.65 -2.03 -20.61
C ARG A 106 -11.66 -0.98 -19.49
N PRO A 107 -10.52 -0.33 -19.20
CA PRO A 107 -10.47 0.73 -18.18
C PRO A 107 -11.50 1.83 -18.40
N GLY A 108 -11.71 2.26 -19.66
CA GLY A 108 -12.70 3.28 -20.02
C GLY A 108 -14.15 2.87 -19.73
N ASP A 109 -14.47 1.57 -19.82
CA ASP A 109 -15.83 1.08 -19.51
C ASP A 109 -16.14 1.24 -18.01
N LEU A 110 -15.15 0.95 -17.14
CA LEU A 110 -15.26 1.14 -15.68
C LEU A 110 -15.29 2.61 -15.31
N LEU A 111 -14.41 3.41 -15.90
CA LEU A 111 -14.41 4.86 -15.67
C LEU A 111 -15.75 5.45 -16.08
N GLY A 112 -16.24 5.14 -17.28
CA GLY A 112 -17.53 5.62 -17.76
C GLY A 112 -18.70 5.21 -16.89
N ALA A 113 -18.71 3.96 -16.37
CA ALA A 113 -19.76 3.50 -15.45
C ALA A 113 -19.75 4.27 -14.11
N LEU A 114 -18.56 4.67 -13.62
CA LEU A 114 -18.42 5.42 -12.37
C LEU A 114 -18.65 6.92 -12.52
N THR A 115 -18.39 7.48 -13.70
CA THR A 115 -18.52 8.94 -13.97
C THR A 115 -19.78 9.29 -14.75
N ALA A 116 -20.70 8.34 -14.97
CA ALA A 116 -22.00 8.59 -15.59
C ALA A 116 -22.78 9.67 -14.83
N LYS A 117 -23.82 10.22 -15.45
CA LYS A 117 -24.67 11.31 -14.90
C LYS A 117 -25.04 11.05 -13.44
N GLY A 118 -24.64 11.95 -12.54
CA GLY A 118 -24.82 11.80 -11.09
C GLY A 118 -23.78 10.90 -10.42
N GLY A 119 -22.73 10.46 -11.15
CA GLY A 119 -21.65 9.62 -10.65
C GLY A 119 -20.57 10.34 -9.86
N LEU A 120 -19.35 9.81 -9.93
CA LEU A 120 -18.15 10.35 -9.34
C LEU A 120 -17.47 11.33 -10.32
N ASP A 121 -16.66 12.22 -9.80
CA ASP A 121 -15.74 12.98 -10.65
C ASP A 121 -14.58 12.07 -11.09
N GLY A 122 -14.02 12.33 -12.28
CA GLY A 122 -12.89 11.56 -12.79
C GLY A 122 -11.66 11.57 -11.87
N SER A 123 -11.45 12.66 -11.12
CA SER A 123 -10.40 12.80 -10.12
C SER A 123 -10.59 11.93 -8.87
N ASP A 124 -11.80 11.41 -8.65
CA ASP A 124 -12.14 10.51 -7.54
C ASP A 124 -11.99 9.04 -7.91
N VAL A 125 -11.67 8.76 -9.20
CA VAL A 125 -11.37 7.44 -9.73
C VAL A 125 -9.89 7.34 -10.01
N GLY A 126 -9.20 6.51 -9.25
CA GLY A 126 -7.76 6.29 -9.36
C GLY A 126 -7.39 5.17 -10.34
N LYS A 127 -6.32 4.44 -10.02
CA LYS A 127 -5.78 3.39 -10.89
C LYS A 127 -6.80 2.29 -11.17
N ILE A 128 -6.93 1.95 -12.46
CA ILE A 128 -7.75 0.82 -12.93
C ILE A 128 -6.83 -0.28 -13.46
N ARG A 129 -7.02 -1.51 -13.00
CA ARG A 129 -6.29 -2.69 -13.47
C ARG A 129 -7.27 -3.75 -13.93
N ILE A 130 -7.08 -4.25 -15.16
CA ILE A 130 -7.89 -5.32 -15.74
C ILE A 130 -7.06 -6.59 -15.81
N VAL A 131 -7.54 -7.68 -15.21
CA VAL A 131 -6.96 -9.01 -15.27
C VAL A 131 -7.89 -9.96 -16.06
N PRO A 132 -7.52 -11.21 -16.34
CA PRO A 132 -8.35 -12.07 -17.20
C PRO A 132 -9.81 -12.21 -16.78
N ASN A 133 -10.10 -12.39 -15.48
CA ASN A 133 -11.44 -12.71 -14.96
C ASN A 133 -12.01 -11.63 -14.02
N ALA A 134 -11.27 -10.57 -13.76
CA ALA A 134 -11.70 -9.52 -12.83
C ALA A 134 -11.10 -8.17 -13.22
N SER A 135 -11.63 -7.12 -12.64
CA SER A 135 -11.12 -5.77 -12.75
C SER A 135 -11.03 -5.14 -11.37
N PHE A 136 -10.07 -4.26 -11.18
CA PHE A 136 -9.87 -3.53 -9.93
C PHE A 136 -9.85 -2.04 -10.23
N VAL A 137 -10.57 -1.27 -9.43
CA VAL A 137 -10.57 0.19 -9.53
C VAL A 137 -10.38 0.79 -8.15
N ALA A 138 -9.47 1.75 -8.05
CA ALA A 138 -9.32 2.56 -6.85
C ALA A 138 -10.31 3.73 -6.90
N VAL A 139 -10.99 4.00 -5.78
CA VAL A 139 -11.88 5.15 -5.62
C VAL A 139 -11.60 5.80 -4.26
N LYS A 140 -11.90 7.09 -4.11
CA LYS A 140 -11.80 7.75 -2.80
C LYS A 140 -12.66 7.03 -1.75
N ALA A 141 -12.12 6.90 -0.54
CA ALA A 141 -12.69 6.06 0.51
C ALA A 141 -14.10 6.51 0.95
N ASP A 142 -14.34 7.81 1.00
CA ASP A 142 -15.63 8.43 1.31
C ASP A 142 -16.70 8.16 0.22
N LEU A 143 -16.28 7.98 -1.02
CA LEU A 143 -17.14 7.69 -2.16
C LEU A 143 -17.32 6.19 -2.46
N ALA A 144 -16.65 5.31 -1.72
CA ALA A 144 -16.65 3.87 -1.96
C ALA A 144 -18.05 3.24 -1.99
N ARG A 145 -18.96 3.68 -1.10
CA ARG A 145 -20.33 3.19 -1.06
C ARG A 145 -21.11 3.58 -2.30
N LYS A 146 -20.97 4.84 -2.74
CA LYS A 146 -21.59 5.34 -3.97
C LYS A 146 -21.08 4.58 -5.19
N ALA A 147 -19.75 4.41 -5.29
CA ALA A 147 -19.12 3.65 -6.36
C ALA A 147 -19.62 2.20 -6.45
N LEU A 148 -19.71 1.51 -5.29
CA LEU A 148 -20.24 0.15 -5.21
C LEU A 148 -21.67 0.03 -5.71
N ASN A 149 -22.54 0.95 -5.30
CA ASN A 149 -23.93 0.95 -5.75
C ASN A 149 -24.00 1.14 -7.26
N MET A 150 -23.26 2.11 -7.80
CA MET A 150 -23.23 2.36 -9.25
C MET A 150 -22.76 1.14 -10.05
N LEU A 151 -21.73 0.43 -9.58
CA LEU A 151 -21.19 -0.75 -10.27
C LEU A 151 -22.12 -1.97 -10.16
N ASN A 152 -22.84 -2.14 -9.06
CA ASN A 152 -23.76 -3.27 -8.86
C ASN A 152 -25.14 -3.05 -9.49
N GLU A 153 -25.65 -1.82 -9.47
CA GLU A 153 -26.95 -1.48 -10.01
C GLU A 153 -26.90 -1.10 -11.50
N GLY A 154 -25.78 -0.51 -11.91
CA GLY A 154 -25.52 -0.09 -13.28
C GLY A 154 -25.09 -1.21 -14.21
N ASN A 155 -24.75 -0.83 -15.43
CA ASN A 155 -24.19 -1.71 -16.44
C ASN A 155 -22.78 -1.24 -16.83
N ILE A 156 -21.85 -2.18 -16.95
CA ILE A 156 -20.54 -1.94 -17.54
C ILE A 156 -20.60 -2.52 -18.94
N LYS A 157 -20.51 -1.67 -19.97
CA LYS A 157 -20.62 -2.08 -21.39
C LYS A 157 -21.88 -2.90 -21.68
N GLY A 158 -23.05 -2.47 -21.14
CA GLY A 158 -24.34 -3.13 -21.35
C GLY A 158 -24.55 -4.43 -20.58
N ARG A 159 -23.60 -4.86 -19.73
CA ARG A 159 -23.68 -6.09 -18.93
C ARG A 159 -23.61 -5.78 -17.44
N LYS A 160 -24.26 -6.60 -16.63
CA LYS A 160 -24.17 -6.54 -15.16
C LYS A 160 -22.98 -7.37 -14.66
N PHE A 161 -22.24 -6.80 -13.72
CA PHE A 161 -21.15 -7.45 -13.01
C PHE A 161 -21.31 -7.22 -11.50
N ARG A 162 -20.85 -8.17 -10.71
CA ARG A 162 -20.82 -8.02 -9.25
C ARG A 162 -19.57 -7.25 -8.84
N ALA A 163 -19.75 -6.23 -8.00
CA ALA A 163 -18.67 -5.47 -7.42
C ALA A 163 -18.61 -5.64 -5.90
N ARG A 164 -17.38 -5.67 -5.32
CA ARG A 164 -17.17 -5.72 -3.89
C ARG A 164 -15.97 -4.86 -3.47
N LYS A 165 -16.05 -4.25 -2.30
CA LYS A 165 -14.90 -3.57 -1.69
C LYS A 165 -13.88 -4.62 -1.22
N LEU A 166 -12.61 -4.44 -1.55
CA LEU A 166 -11.54 -5.21 -0.96
C LEU A 166 -11.28 -4.72 0.47
N LYS A 167 -11.03 -5.67 1.37
CA LYS A 167 -10.64 -5.38 2.76
C LYS A 167 -9.17 -5.03 2.84
#